data_44821b9f70d7aa1e40e54aa9163a1181
#
_entry.id   44821b9f70d7aa1e40e54aa9163a1181
#
_cell.length_a   1.000
_cell.length_b   1.000
_cell.length_c   1.000
_cell.angle_alpha   90.00
_cell.angle_beta   90.00
_cell.angle_gamma   90.00
#
_symmetry.space_group_name_H-M   'P 1'
#
loop_
_entity.id
_entity.type
_entity.pdbx_description
1 polymer ?
#
loop_
_entity_poly.entity_id
_entity_poly.type
_entity_poly.pdbx_seq_one_letter_code
_entity_poly.pdbx_strand_id
1 'polypeptide(L)'
;MVAMNADVTIEVLESADDSVLEAFVRLIPLLSGSAPVPDRERVERVLGHAGNTVFAAWGRVRAGEGERRILGLLTLVVIELPTGTEARVEDVVVGGEARGLGLGRALVLAALSAAAVRGVRYVDLTSAPRRVAARRLYQSLGFEPRETGVFRHTLDAYR
;
A
#
# COMPACT_ATOMS: atom_id res chain seq x y z
N MET A 1 7.97 20.79 -3.06
CA MET A 1 6.70 20.64 -2.32
C MET A 1 5.63 20.45 -3.39
N VAL A 2 5.26 19.20 -3.68
CA VAL A 2 4.14 18.94 -4.58
C VAL A 2 2.89 19.26 -3.76
N ALA A 3 2.15 20.29 -4.11
CA ALA A 3 0.88 20.62 -3.49
C ALA A 3 -0.04 19.41 -3.71
N MET A 4 -0.38 18.71 -2.63
CA MET A 4 -1.46 17.73 -2.68
C MET A 4 -2.72 18.47 -3.14
N ASN A 5 -3.40 17.93 -4.13
CA ASN A 5 -4.68 18.45 -4.58
C ASN A 5 -5.59 18.52 -3.33
N ALA A 6 -6.26 19.65 -3.09
CA ALA A 6 -7.06 19.90 -1.88
C ALA A 6 -8.15 18.85 -1.60
N ASP A 7 -8.41 17.97 -2.55
CA ASP A 7 -9.44 16.93 -2.53
C ASP A 7 -8.92 15.53 -2.15
N VAL A 8 -7.65 15.36 -1.77
CA VAL A 8 -7.09 14.04 -1.43
C VAL A 8 -6.90 13.89 0.07
N THR A 9 -7.43 12.80 0.65
CA THR A 9 -7.17 12.38 2.04
C THR A 9 -6.59 10.97 2.08
N ILE A 10 -5.75 10.70 3.08
CA ILE A 10 -5.29 9.33 3.39
C ILE A 10 -6.03 8.86 4.63
N GLU A 11 -6.73 7.75 4.50
CA GLU A 11 -7.57 7.17 5.54
C GLU A 11 -7.21 5.70 5.77
N VAL A 12 -7.35 5.22 7.00
CA VAL A 12 -7.24 3.80 7.33
C VAL A 12 -8.58 3.14 7.01
N LEU A 13 -8.55 2.00 6.34
CA LEU A 13 -9.74 1.21 6.06
C LEU A 13 -10.04 0.28 7.24
N GLU A 14 -11.27 0.37 7.76
CA GLU A 14 -11.74 -0.43 8.90
C GLU A 14 -12.79 -1.48 8.49
N SER A 15 -13.47 -1.31 7.36
CA SER A 15 -14.53 -2.19 6.89
C SER A 15 -14.49 -2.40 5.38
N ALA A 16 -14.99 -3.54 4.92
CA ALA A 16 -15.10 -3.90 3.50
C ALA A 16 -16.48 -3.51 2.94
N ASP A 17 -16.81 -2.22 2.97
CA ASP A 17 -18.02 -1.73 2.27
C ASP A 17 -17.89 -1.86 0.75
N ASP A 18 -18.95 -1.56 0.02
CA ASP A 18 -18.97 -1.74 -1.44
C ASP A 18 -17.95 -0.86 -2.16
N SER A 19 -17.67 0.34 -1.67
CA SER A 19 -16.69 1.26 -2.26
C SER A 19 -15.26 0.77 -2.04
N VAL A 20 -14.99 0.18 -0.87
CA VAL A 20 -13.71 -0.46 -0.54
C VAL A 20 -13.52 -1.70 -1.40
N LEU A 21 -14.54 -2.57 -1.48
CA LEU A 21 -14.46 -3.79 -2.30
C LEU A 21 -14.21 -3.45 -3.78
N GLU A 22 -14.94 -2.49 -4.34
CA GLU A 22 -14.73 -2.01 -5.71
C GLU A 22 -13.27 -1.55 -5.94
N ALA A 23 -12.71 -0.81 -4.99
CA ALA A 23 -11.34 -0.35 -5.07
C ALA A 23 -10.34 -1.51 -5.08
N PHE A 24 -10.50 -2.52 -4.22
CA PHE A 24 -9.65 -3.70 -4.21
C PHE A 24 -9.73 -4.48 -5.53
N VAL A 25 -10.94 -4.71 -6.03
CA VAL A 25 -11.17 -5.40 -7.31
C VAL A 25 -10.49 -4.66 -8.48
N ARG A 26 -10.51 -3.34 -8.47
CA ARG A 26 -9.94 -2.50 -9.52
C ARG A 26 -8.42 -2.32 -9.42
N LEU A 27 -7.88 -2.18 -8.20
CA LEU A 27 -6.49 -1.78 -7.99
C LEU A 27 -5.54 -2.99 -7.82
N ILE A 28 -5.95 -4.04 -7.12
CA ILE A 28 -5.05 -5.17 -6.83
C ILE A 28 -4.53 -5.87 -8.10
N PRO A 29 -5.33 -6.08 -9.16
CA PRO A 29 -4.81 -6.65 -10.41
C PRO A 29 -3.69 -5.82 -11.07
N LEU A 30 -3.56 -4.52 -10.75
CA LEU A 30 -2.47 -3.67 -11.26
C LEU A 30 -1.11 -3.98 -10.61
N LEU A 31 -1.09 -4.67 -9.49
CA LEU A 31 0.15 -5.08 -8.80
C LEU A 31 0.79 -6.30 -9.48
N SER A 32 -0.03 -7.27 -9.85
CA SER A 32 0.39 -8.49 -10.49
C SER A 32 -0.76 -9.06 -11.33
N GLY A 33 -0.49 -9.33 -12.60
CA GLY A 33 -1.47 -9.95 -13.50
C GLY A 33 -1.87 -11.39 -13.14
N SER A 34 -1.15 -12.03 -12.20
CA SER A 34 -1.44 -13.36 -11.68
C SER A 34 -2.10 -13.34 -10.29
N ALA A 35 -2.23 -12.17 -9.65
CA ALA A 35 -2.91 -12.08 -8.38
C ALA A 35 -4.42 -12.35 -8.56
N PRO A 36 -5.02 -13.23 -7.74
CA PRO A 36 -6.47 -13.42 -7.77
C PRO A 36 -7.17 -12.12 -7.37
N VAL A 37 -8.30 -11.84 -8.01
CA VAL A 37 -9.16 -10.72 -7.61
C VAL A 37 -9.73 -11.02 -6.22
N PRO A 38 -9.51 -10.15 -5.21
CA PRO A 38 -9.99 -10.43 -3.87
C PRO A 38 -11.52 -10.31 -3.81
N ASP A 39 -12.15 -11.28 -3.18
CA ASP A 39 -13.54 -11.21 -2.77
C ASP A 39 -13.72 -10.48 -1.44
N ARG A 40 -14.96 -10.25 -1.02
CA ARG A 40 -15.28 -9.56 0.25
C ARG A 40 -14.66 -10.25 1.46
N GLU A 41 -14.76 -11.57 1.53
CA GLU A 41 -14.24 -12.35 2.64
C GLU A 41 -12.72 -12.19 2.77
N ARG A 42 -12.00 -12.17 1.63
CA ARG A 42 -10.55 -11.90 1.62
C ARG A 42 -10.23 -10.50 2.11
N VAL A 43 -10.98 -9.49 1.66
CA VAL A 43 -10.78 -8.10 2.09
C VAL A 43 -11.06 -7.96 3.59
N GLU A 44 -12.15 -8.52 4.11
CA GLU A 44 -12.48 -8.52 5.54
C GLU A 44 -11.37 -9.18 6.38
N ARG A 45 -10.82 -10.33 5.95
CA ARG A 45 -9.69 -10.97 6.63
C ARG A 45 -8.45 -10.10 6.63
N VAL A 46 -8.16 -9.39 5.56
CA VAL A 46 -7.00 -8.47 5.48
C VAL A 46 -7.17 -7.30 6.42
N LEU A 47 -8.35 -6.65 6.41
CA LEU A 47 -8.65 -5.49 7.26
C LEU A 47 -8.76 -5.87 8.74
N GLY A 48 -9.30 -7.04 9.06
CA GLY A 48 -9.45 -7.54 10.43
C GLY A 48 -8.18 -8.10 11.05
N HIS A 49 -7.08 -8.24 10.30
CA HIS A 49 -5.84 -8.80 10.82
C HIS A 49 -5.07 -7.75 11.65
N ALA A 50 -4.79 -8.06 12.93
CA ALA A 50 -4.20 -7.11 13.89
C ALA A 50 -2.82 -6.55 13.46
N GLY A 51 -2.05 -7.32 12.68
CA GLY A 51 -0.76 -6.89 12.13
C GLY A 51 -0.88 -5.97 10.93
N ASN A 52 -2.06 -5.90 10.29
CA ASN A 52 -2.25 -5.11 9.07
C ASN A 52 -2.85 -3.73 9.39
N THR A 53 -2.43 -2.75 8.62
CA THR A 53 -3.11 -1.46 8.51
C THR A 53 -3.17 -1.11 7.03
N VAL A 54 -4.37 -1.04 6.47
CA VAL A 54 -4.56 -0.70 5.06
C VAL A 54 -4.91 0.77 4.94
N PHE A 55 -4.08 1.51 4.22
CA PHE A 55 -4.28 2.92 3.91
C PHE A 55 -4.91 3.06 2.53
N ALA A 56 -5.89 3.94 2.41
CA ALA A 56 -6.51 4.33 1.17
C ALA A 56 -6.32 5.82 0.88
N ALA A 57 -5.93 6.13 -0.34
CA ALA A 57 -5.94 7.50 -0.85
C ALA A 57 -7.31 7.79 -1.47
N TRP A 58 -8.14 8.54 -0.76
CA TRP A 58 -9.44 8.99 -1.22
C TRP A 58 -9.31 10.32 -1.98
N GLY A 59 -9.97 10.44 -3.11
CA GLY A 59 -9.93 11.70 -3.86
C GLY A 59 -10.72 11.67 -5.16
N ARG A 60 -10.57 12.74 -5.94
CA ARG A 60 -11.04 12.85 -7.31
C ARG A 60 -9.83 12.95 -8.24
N VAL A 61 -9.94 12.34 -9.44
CA VAL A 61 -8.86 12.42 -10.45
C VAL A 61 -8.63 13.85 -10.91
N ARG A 62 -9.73 14.61 -11.02
CA ARG A 62 -9.71 16.04 -11.33
C ARG A 62 -10.38 16.79 -10.19
N ALA A 63 -9.76 17.88 -9.75
CA ALA A 63 -10.32 18.72 -8.69
C ALA A 63 -11.73 19.20 -9.04
N GLY A 64 -12.68 18.94 -8.14
CA GLY A 64 -14.08 19.38 -8.30
C GLY A 64 -14.91 18.57 -9.30
N GLU A 65 -14.33 17.63 -10.06
CA GLU A 65 -15.03 16.83 -11.06
C GLU A 65 -15.10 15.35 -10.70
N GLY A 66 -16.24 14.73 -10.96
CA GLY A 66 -16.48 13.29 -10.75
C GLY A 66 -16.68 12.91 -9.29
N GLU A 67 -16.90 11.63 -9.08
CA GLU A 67 -17.15 11.04 -7.76
C GLU A 67 -15.84 10.85 -6.98
N ARG A 68 -15.88 11.12 -5.67
CA ARG A 68 -14.78 10.84 -4.76
C ARG A 68 -14.69 9.34 -4.53
N ARG A 69 -13.52 8.76 -4.78
CA ARG A 69 -13.27 7.32 -4.65
C ARG A 69 -11.86 7.01 -4.19
N ILE A 70 -11.57 5.75 -3.88
CA ILE A 70 -10.22 5.29 -3.57
C ILE A 70 -9.39 5.25 -4.86
N LEU A 71 -8.30 6.02 -4.88
CA LEU A 71 -7.38 6.14 -6.02
C LEU A 71 -6.08 5.36 -5.85
N GLY A 72 -5.79 4.91 -4.62
CA GLY A 72 -4.61 4.11 -4.30
C GLY A 72 -4.74 3.43 -2.95
N LEU A 73 -3.97 2.36 -2.78
CA LEU A 73 -3.92 1.53 -1.58
C LEU A 73 -2.47 1.27 -1.17
N LEU A 74 -2.27 1.02 0.12
CA LEU A 74 -1.02 0.54 0.70
C LEU A 74 -1.36 -0.31 1.93
N THR A 75 -0.72 -1.45 2.09
CA THR A 75 -0.79 -2.26 3.32
C THR A 75 0.51 -2.12 4.11
N LEU A 76 0.43 -1.67 5.35
CA LEU A 76 1.49 -1.76 6.34
C LEU A 76 1.26 -3.04 7.15
N VAL A 77 2.27 -3.91 7.18
CA VAL A 77 2.26 -5.14 7.97
C VAL A 77 3.25 -4.99 9.11
N VAL A 78 2.78 -5.03 10.35
CA VAL A 78 3.62 -5.02 11.55
C VAL A 78 3.83 -6.45 12.01
N ILE A 79 5.09 -6.80 12.28
CA ILE A 79 5.52 -8.15 12.61
C ILE A 79 6.20 -8.12 13.98
N GLU A 80 5.65 -8.88 14.93
CA GLU A 80 6.25 -9.06 16.24
C GLU A 80 7.23 -10.23 16.19
N LEU A 81 8.51 -9.96 16.47
CA LEU A 81 9.58 -10.96 16.49
C LEU A 81 10.27 -10.95 17.85
N PRO A 82 10.91 -12.05 18.27
CA PRO A 82 11.74 -12.06 19.48
C PRO A 82 12.87 -11.02 19.47
N THR A 83 13.28 -10.57 18.30
CA THR A 83 14.33 -9.56 18.10
C THR A 83 13.81 -8.12 18.11
N GLY A 84 12.49 -7.93 18.13
CA GLY A 84 11.82 -6.63 18.14
C GLY A 84 10.70 -6.51 17.12
N THR A 85 10.02 -5.38 17.15
CA THR A 85 8.91 -5.07 16.25
C THR A 85 9.45 -4.50 14.93
N GLU A 86 9.07 -5.12 13.84
CA GLU A 86 9.43 -4.72 12.47
C GLU A 86 8.17 -4.45 11.65
N ALA A 87 8.30 -3.76 10.53
CA ALA A 87 7.18 -3.60 9.61
C ALA A 87 7.60 -3.76 8.15
N ARG A 88 6.61 -4.05 7.32
CA ARG A 88 6.76 -4.10 5.87
C ARG A 88 5.66 -3.27 5.21
N VAL A 89 6.07 -2.55 4.18
CA VAL A 89 5.14 -1.92 3.24
C VAL A 89 4.90 -2.88 2.09
N GLU A 90 3.64 -3.27 1.92
CA GLU A 90 3.20 -4.22 0.91
C GLU A 90 2.07 -3.60 0.05
N ASP A 91 1.89 -4.14 -1.14
CA ASP A 91 0.78 -3.86 -2.05
C ASP A 91 0.54 -2.36 -2.33
N VAL A 92 1.61 -1.59 -2.51
CA VAL A 92 1.50 -0.18 -2.89
C VAL A 92 1.02 -0.06 -4.32
N VAL A 93 -0.17 0.47 -4.50
CA VAL A 93 -0.79 0.66 -5.82
C VAL A 93 -1.49 2.01 -5.93
N VAL A 94 -1.34 2.65 -7.08
CA VAL A 94 -2.07 3.87 -7.45
C VAL A 94 -2.66 3.63 -8.83
N GLY A 95 -3.94 3.93 -9.00
CA GLY A 95 -4.65 3.85 -10.27
C GLY A 95 -3.93 4.63 -11.37
N GLY A 96 -3.96 4.12 -12.59
CA GLY A 96 -3.24 4.71 -13.72
C GLY A 96 -3.62 6.17 -13.94
N GLU A 97 -4.89 6.48 -13.78
CA GLU A 97 -5.50 7.81 -13.92
C GLU A 97 -5.06 8.82 -12.84
N ALA A 98 -4.56 8.33 -11.71
CA ALA A 98 -4.14 9.15 -10.56
C ALA A 98 -2.61 9.19 -10.37
N ARG A 99 -1.85 8.67 -11.34
CA ARG A 99 -0.39 8.74 -11.31
C ARG A 99 0.09 10.19 -11.42
N GLY A 100 1.22 10.49 -10.79
CA GLY A 100 1.79 11.84 -10.80
C GLY A 100 1.16 12.81 -9.79
N LEU A 101 0.04 12.44 -9.14
CA LEU A 101 -0.62 13.27 -8.13
C LEU A 101 0.02 13.19 -6.72
N GLY A 102 1.14 12.49 -6.57
CA GLY A 102 1.82 12.36 -5.28
C GLY A 102 1.21 11.35 -4.29
N LEU A 103 0.19 10.59 -4.71
CA LEU A 103 -0.57 9.68 -3.84
C LEU A 103 0.32 8.57 -3.24
N GLY A 104 1.22 8.00 -4.03
CA GLY A 104 2.16 7.00 -3.53
C GLY A 104 3.05 7.53 -2.42
N ARG A 105 3.51 8.80 -2.54
CA ARG A 105 4.28 9.47 -1.48
C ARG A 105 3.44 9.67 -0.21
N ALA A 106 2.22 10.15 -0.36
CA ALA A 106 1.32 10.38 0.77
C ALA A 106 0.99 9.08 1.53
N LEU A 107 0.68 7.99 0.81
CA LEU A 107 0.45 6.67 1.37
C LEU A 107 1.65 6.15 2.16
N VAL A 108 2.85 6.23 1.59
CA VAL A 108 4.08 5.76 2.27
C VAL A 108 4.37 6.61 3.52
N LEU A 109 4.21 7.92 3.46
CA LEU A 109 4.40 8.80 4.63
C LEU A 109 3.41 8.48 5.76
N ALA A 110 2.14 8.21 5.43
CA ALA A 110 1.14 7.78 6.41
C ALA A 110 1.53 6.45 7.07
N ALA A 111 1.98 5.48 6.27
CA ALA A 111 2.45 4.19 6.77
C ALA A 111 3.69 4.33 7.68
N LEU A 112 4.68 5.16 7.30
CA LEU A 112 5.86 5.42 8.14
C LEU A 112 5.49 6.09 9.47
N SER A 113 4.55 7.04 9.45
CA SER A 113 4.05 7.69 10.68
C SER A 113 3.36 6.67 11.59
N ALA A 114 2.53 5.80 11.05
CA ALA A 114 1.85 4.76 11.82
C ALA A 114 2.83 3.72 12.39
N ALA A 115 3.87 3.34 11.63
CA ALA A 115 4.92 2.45 12.09
C ALA A 115 5.72 3.07 13.25
N ALA A 116 6.05 4.36 13.17
CA ALA A 116 6.74 5.09 14.24
C ALA A 116 5.93 5.10 15.55
N VAL A 117 4.63 5.35 15.48
CA VAL A 117 3.72 5.32 16.66
C VAL A 117 3.70 3.92 17.31
N ARG A 118 3.86 2.85 16.52
CA ARG A 118 3.91 1.46 17.01
C ARG A 118 5.29 1.03 17.52
N GLY A 119 6.27 1.92 17.56
CA GLY A 119 7.62 1.61 18.03
C GLY A 119 8.40 0.66 17.11
N VAL A 120 8.06 0.63 15.83
CA VAL A 120 8.74 -0.19 14.82
C VAL A 120 10.17 0.28 14.64
N ARG A 121 11.13 -0.65 14.63
CA ARG A 121 12.56 -0.35 14.48
C ARG A 121 12.95 0.11 13.07
N TYR A 122 12.38 -0.55 12.07
CA TYR A 122 12.56 -0.22 10.66
C TYR A 122 11.39 -0.74 9.82
N VAL A 123 11.22 -0.16 8.68
CA VAL A 123 10.20 -0.54 7.69
C VAL A 123 10.90 -1.00 6.42
N ASP A 124 10.68 -2.25 6.03
CA ASP A 124 11.19 -2.81 4.80
C ASP A 124 10.13 -2.83 3.69
N LEU A 125 10.59 -2.90 2.46
CA LEU A 125 9.76 -3.21 1.29
C LEU A 125 10.59 -3.93 0.23
N THR A 126 9.93 -4.60 -0.70
CA THR A 126 10.57 -5.14 -1.89
C THR A 126 10.06 -4.43 -3.13
N SER A 127 10.95 -4.11 -4.06
CA SER A 127 10.59 -3.49 -5.33
C SER A 127 11.45 -4.03 -6.46
N ALA A 128 10.79 -4.54 -7.51
CA ALA A 128 11.50 -5.07 -8.67
C ALA A 128 12.33 -3.96 -9.36
N PRO A 129 13.51 -4.29 -9.91
CA PRO A 129 14.39 -3.33 -10.59
C PRO A 129 13.69 -2.50 -11.69
N ARG A 130 12.75 -3.13 -12.44
CA ARG A 130 11.98 -2.46 -13.49
C ARG A 130 11.02 -1.35 -12.99
N ARG A 131 10.68 -1.34 -11.70
CA ARG A 131 9.81 -0.32 -11.09
C ARG A 131 10.60 0.96 -10.74
N VAL A 132 11.22 1.57 -11.73
CA VAL A 132 12.15 2.71 -11.56
C VAL A 132 11.51 3.87 -10.81
N ALA A 133 10.29 4.27 -11.17
CA ALA A 133 9.59 5.39 -10.52
C ALA A 133 9.31 5.11 -9.04
N ALA A 134 8.85 3.90 -8.69
CA ALA A 134 8.61 3.50 -7.31
C ALA A 134 9.91 3.49 -6.50
N ARG A 135 10.99 2.94 -7.06
CA ARG A 135 12.30 2.92 -6.38
C ARG A 135 12.83 4.32 -6.10
N ARG A 136 12.70 5.25 -7.07
CA ARG A 136 13.05 6.66 -6.85
C ARG A 136 12.22 7.31 -5.75
N LEU A 137 10.91 7.00 -5.70
CA LEU A 137 10.03 7.46 -4.63
C LEU A 137 10.54 6.97 -3.27
N TYR A 138 10.79 5.67 -3.11
CA TYR A 138 11.25 5.10 -1.83
C TYR A 138 12.59 5.71 -1.39
N GLN A 139 13.56 5.82 -2.29
CA GLN A 139 14.83 6.47 -1.99
C GLN A 139 14.66 7.94 -1.56
N SER A 140 13.76 8.69 -2.20
CA SER A 140 13.44 10.07 -1.81
C SER A 140 12.77 10.20 -0.44
N LEU A 141 12.27 9.09 0.11
CA LEU A 141 11.67 8.97 1.44
C LEU A 141 12.62 8.35 2.47
N GLY A 142 13.90 8.15 2.12
CA GLY A 142 14.93 7.65 3.03
C GLY A 142 15.05 6.13 3.08
N PHE A 143 14.36 5.39 2.19
CA PHE A 143 14.62 3.95 2.07
C PHE A 143 15.97 3.70 1.38
N GLU A 144 16.80 2.91 2.00
CA GLU A 144 18.12 2.53 1.50
C GLU A 144 18.09 1.10 0.93
N PRO A 145 18.71 0.86 -0.24
CA PRO A 145 18.88 -0.50 -0.75
C PRO A 145 19.68 -1.37 0.22
N ARG A 146 19.22 -2.60 0.44
CA ARG A 146 19.92 -3.58 1.29
C ARG A 146 20.60 -4.63 0.43
N GLU A 147 21.81 -5.04 0.79
CA GLU A 147 22.54 -6.15 0.19
C GLU A 147 22.05 -7.48 0.79
N THR A 148 20.79 -7.82 0.52
CA THR A 148 20.15 -9.05 0.95
C THR A 148 19.40 -9.70 -0.20
N GLY A 149 19.16 -11.00 -0.11
CA GLY A 149 18.40 -11.75 -1.10
C GLY A 149 17.00 -12.11 -0.58
N VAL A 150 16.04 -12.15 -1.47
CA VAL A 150 14.71 -12.72 -1.21
C VAL A 150 14.70 -14.16 -1.73
N PHE A 151 14.46 -15.12 -0.84
CA PHE A 151 14.28 -16.52 -1.20
C PHE A 151 12.80 -16.86 -1.10
N ARG A 152 12.29 -17.60 -2.10
CA ARG A 152 10.90 -18.07 -2.14
C ARG A 152 10.84 -19.58 -2.30
N HIS A 153 10.09 -20.22 -1.39
CA HIS A 153 9.64 -21.59 -1.57
C HIS A 153 8.14 -21.58 -1.82
N THR A 154 7.69 -22.12 -2.96
CA THR A 154 6.26 -22.21 -3.27
C THR A 154 5.73 -23.52 -2.75
N LEU A 155 4.69 -23.47 -1.92
CA LEU A 155 4.02 -24.66 -1.38
C LEU A 155 3.24 -25.38 -2.47
N ASP A 156 3.16 -26.72 -2.40
CA ASP A 156 2.58 -27.57 -3.44
C ASP A 156 1.10 -27.24 -3.76
N ALA A 157 0.35 -26.75 -2.78
CA ALA A 157 -1.03 -26.29 -2.99
C ALA A 157 -1.18 -25.07 -3.94
N TYR A 158 -0.04 -24.43 -4.31
CA TYR A 158 0.00 -23.21 -5.14
C TYR A 158 0.93 -23.36 -6.36
N ARG A 159 1.37 -24.58 -6.71
CA ARG A 159 2.14 -24.90 -7.90
C ARG A 159 1.30 -25.14 -9.13
#